data_7589065054d6710552d64e72c4567bd3
#
_entry.id   7589065054d6710552d64e72c4567bd3
#
_cell.length_a   1.000
_cell.length_b   1.000
_cell.length_c   1.000
_cell.angle_alpha   90.00
_cell.angle_beta   90.00
_cell.angle_gamma   90.00
#
_symmetry.space_group_name_H-M   'P 1'
#
loop_
_entity.id
_entity.type
_entity.pdbx_description
1 polymer ?
#
loop_
_entity_poly.entity_id
_entity_poly.type
_entity_poly.pdbx_seq_one_letter_code
_entity_poly.pdbx_strand_id
1 'polypeptide(L)'
;MAVALDRAGLRRVSRMAMPILIVSGVAADLDLLSYFGGANAYLHYRYAVLHSIVGAPILAVVIALAFWLAARRNQAAPLRFSRVLLLCIIGIGAHILLDVATADGVQLLWPFRARWFSWDLLSGVDPWILAVLAAGLLLPALFHLVSEEIGSKKKRGRPSKGAIAALVVVALYIAARAEMHGTAVQTLLAQDYHGATPLVAGAFPDSASLFLWRGVLDTKNTIEVVSVPVGGSDVFDANSSLTHYKPGSSPAIDAARNAPLAQEFVRYARFPLADLENTADGYRVTLRDLRFPQDADTPDNLIAVIELNANFTLRAQGIQFASEQESRSR
;
A
#
# COMPACT_ATOMS: atom_id res chain seq x y z
N MET A 1 10.57 -7.17 -7.33
CA MET A 1 11.44 -7.43 -6.15
C MET A 1 12.01 -8.86 -6.14
N ALA A 2 11.21 -9.94 -6.13
CA ALA A 2 11.67 -11.34 -6.04
C ALA A 2 12.76 -11.75 -7.06
N VAL A 3 12.59 -11.38 -8.34
CA VAL A 3 13.57 -11.66 -9.41
C VAL A 3 14.89 -10.91 -9.17
N ALA A 4 14.84 -9.68 -8.66
CA ALA A 4 16.05 -8.92 -8.36
C ALA A 4 16.81 -9.56 -7.18
N LEU A 5 16.12 -9.97 -6.14
CA LEU A 5 16.69 -10.70 -4.98
C LEU A 5 17.34 -12.03 -5.41
N ASP A 6 16.65 -12.82 -6.24
CA ASP A 6 17.22 -14.06 -6.80
C ASP A 6 18.51 -13.78 -7.54
N ARG A 7 18.50 -12.81 -8.48
CA ARG A 7 19.67 -12.46 -9.31
C ARG A 7 20.76 -11.73 -8.53
N ALA A 8 20.45 -11.05 -7.44
CA ALA A 8 21.43 -10.42 -6.57
C ALA A 8 22.27 -11.43 -5.77
N GLY A 9 21.85 -12.71 -5.70
CA GLY A 9 22.65 -13.78 -5.11
C GLY A 9 21.87 -14.87 -4.42
N LEU A 10 20.58 -14.71 -4.13
CA LEU A 10 19.78 -15.69 -3.39
C LEU A 10 19.60 -17.02 -4.15
N ARG A 11 19.76 -17.04 -5.48
CA ARG A 11 19.83 -18.29 -6.27
C ARG A 11 20.91 -19.27 -5.82
N ARG A 12 21.93 -18.79 -5.07
CA ARG A 12 22.97 -19.64 -4.51
C ARG A 12 22.49 -20.41 -3.28
N VAL A 13 21.46 -19.93 -2.60
CA VAL A 13 20.86 -20.56 -1.41
C VAL A 13 20.12 -21.83 -1.81
N SER A 14 19.36 -21.77 -2.92
CA SER A 14 18.60 -22.89 -3.44
C SER A 14 18.42 -22.77 -4.95
N ARG A 15 18.38 -23.90 -5.66
CA ARG A 15 18.01 -23.96 -7.08
C ARG A 15 16.58 -23.50 -7.35
N MET A 16 15.72 -23.57 -6.33
CA MET A 16 14.31 -23.14 -6.36
C MET A 16 14.12 -21.72 -5.77
N ALA A 17 15.20 -20.94 -5.63
CA ALA A 17 15.12 -19.63 -4.98
C ALA A 17 14.11 -18.70 -5.66
N MET A 18 14.14 -18.61 -6.98
CA MET A 18 13.23 -17.73 -7.74
C MET A 18 11.74 -18.07 -7.52
N PRO A 19 11.25 -19.31 -7.76
CA PRO A 19 9.85 -19.62 -7.51
C PRO A 19 9.46 -19.49 -6.04
N ILE A 20 10.36 -19.83 -5.09
CA ILE A 20 10.08 -19.65 -3.66
C ILE A 20 9.89 -18.16 -3.34
N LEU A 21 10.80 -17.28 -3.80
CA LEU A 21 10.71 -15.84 -3.57
C LEU A 21 9.47 -15.19 -4.23
N ILE A 22 9.07 -15.66 -5.42
CA ILE A 22 7.87 -15.18 -6.08
C ILE A 22 6.63 -15.57 -5.28
N VAL A 23 6.48 -16.88 -4.97
CA VAL A 23 5.31 -17.36 -4.24
C VAL A 23 5.22 -16.73 -2.86
N SER A 24 6.32 -16.68 -2.10
CA SER A 24 6.33 -16.08 -0.77
C SER A 24 6.12 -14.56 -0.82
N GLY A 25 6.65 -13.88 -1.85
CA GLY A 25 6.50 -12.43 -2.02
C GLY A 25 5.09 -11.97 -2.42
N VAL A 26 4.21 -12.88 -2.84
CA VAL A 26 2.81 -12.57 -3.21
C VAL A 26 1.82 -13.21 -2.24
N ALA A 27 2.27 -14.18 -1.45
CA ALA A 27 1.36 -14.98 -0.61
C ALA A 27 0.69 -14.18 0.51
N ALA A 28 1.27 -13.09 0.97
CA ALA A 28 0.65 -12.23 1.97
C ALA A 28 -0.63 -11.57 1.42
N ASP A 29 -0.68 -11.28 0.12
CA ASP A 29 -1.86 -10.72 -0.56
C ASP A 29 -3.08 -11.67 -0.56
N LEU A 30 -2.93 -12.92 -0.11
CA LEU A 30 -4.07 -13.80 0.12
C LEU A 30 -5.04 -13.25 1.17
N ASP A 31 -4.66 -12.25 1.97
CA ASP A 31 -5.59 -11.49 2.82
C ASP A 31 -6.73 -10.85 2.00
N LEU A 32 -6.54 -10.59 0.69
CA LEU A 32 -7.58 -10.12 -0.24
C LEU A 32 -8.75 -11.11 -0.37
N LEU A 33 -8.55 -12.39 -0.07
CA LEU A 33 -9.63 -13.38 -0.07
C LEU A 33 -10.70 -13.07 0.99
N SER A 34 -10.39 -12.23 1.99
CA SER A 34 -11.36 -11.71 2.94
C SER A 34 -12.50 -10.91 2.27
N TYR A 35 -12.31 -10.45 1.03
CA TYR A 35 -13.35 -9.80 0.21
C TYR A 35 -14.59 -10.68 0.04
N PHE A 36 -14.41 -11.99 -0.10
CA PHE A 36 -15.52 -12.94 -0.20
C PHE A 36 -16.33 -13.07 1.10
N GLY A 37 -15.79 -12.60 2.24
CA GLY A 37 -16.50 -12.51 3.53
C GLY A 37 -17.34 -11.24 3.67
N GLY A 38 -17.40 -10.39 2.64
CA GLY A 38 -18.12 -9.12 2.62
C GLY A 38 -17.29 -7.94 3.11
N ALA A 39 -17.88 -6.74 3.00
CA ALA A 39 -17.20 -5.46 3.22
C ALA A 39 -16.52 -5.34 4.59
N ASN A 40 -17.19 -5.77 5.66
CA ASN A 40 -16.63 -5.73 7.00
C ASN A 40 -15.41 -6.65 7.15
N ALA A 41 -15.52 -7.89 6.65
CA ALA A 41 -14.41 -8.84 6.69
C ALA A 41 -13.22 -8.34 5.89
N TYR A 42 -13.47 -7.75 4.72
CA TYR A 42 -12.43 -7.17 3.89
C TYR A 42 -11.65 -6.07 4.62
N LEU A 43 -12.32 -5.07 5.19
CA LEU A 43 -11.65 -3.99 5.94
C LEU A 43 -10.95 -4.47 7.20
N HIS A 44 -11.52 -5.47 7.87
CA HIS A 44 -10.96 -5.99 9.12
C HIS A 44 -9.70 -6.82 8.92
N TYR A 45 -9.66 -7.65 7.86
CA TYR A 45 -8.59 -8.63 7.64
C TYR A 45 -7.58 -8.23 6.57
N ARG A 46 -7.91 -7.26 5.70
CA ARG A 46 -6.97 -6.73 4.70
C ARG A 46 -5.73 -6.18 5.42
N TYR A 47 -4.54 -6.56 4.93
CA TYR A 47 -3.26 -6.16 5.52
C TYR A 47 -3.09 -6.50 7.01
N ALA A 48 -3.81 -7.47 7.53
CA ALA A 48 -3.80 -7.84 8.94
C ALA A 48 -3.23 -9.24 9.17
N VAL A 49 -3.95 -10.29 8.78
CA VAL A 49 -3.65 -11.66 9.22
C VAL A 49 -2.28 -12.12 8.72
N LEU A 50 -2.07 -12.13 7.41
CA LEU A 50 -0.84 -12.64 6.80
C LEU A 50 0.32 -11.62 6.78
N HIS A 51 0.02 -10.34 7.05
CA HIS A 51 1.01 -9.27 7.17
C HIS A 51 1.49 -9.05 8.61
N SER A 52 0.91 -9.76 9.60
CA SER A 52 1.26 -9.59 11.02
C SER A 52 2.53 -10.34 11.42
N ILE A 53 3.10 -9.93 12.55
CA ILE A 53 4.25 -10.61 13.18
C ILE A 53 3.95 -12.06 13.58
N VAL A 54 2.68 -12.45 13.63
CA VAL A 54 2.24 -13.83 13.91
C VAL A 54 1.96 -14.57 12.61
N GLY A 55 1.18 -13.99 11.70
CA GLY A 55 0.74 -14.65 10.47
C GLY A 55 1.86 -14.82 9.45
N ALA A 56 2.72 -13.83 9.28
CA ALA A 56 3.82 -13.88 8.32
C ALA A 56 4.81 -15.03 8.57
N PRO A 57 5.29 -15.30 9.81
CA PRO A 57 6.11 -16.46 10.10
C PRO A 57 5.38 -17.79 9.88
N ILE A 58 4.11 -17.88 10.23
CA ILE A 58 3.30 -19.08 10.00
C ILE A 58 3.18 -19.34 8.49
N LEU A 59 2.87 -18.30 7.72
CA LEU A 59 2.82 -18.38 6.26
C LEU A 59 4.16 -18.84 5.67
N ALA A 60 5.28 -18.29 6.17
CA ALA A 60 6.62 -18.70 5.73
C ALA A 60 6.86 -20.20 5.97
N VAL A 61 6.47 -20.72 7.13
CA VAL A 61 6.60 -22.15 7.46
C VAL A 61 5.72 -23.01 6.56
N VAL A 62 4.46 -22.60 6.32
CA VAL A 62 3.51 -23.34 5.47
C VAL A 62 4.04 -23.44 4.04
N ILE A 63 4.49 -22.32 3.46
CA ILE A 63 5.06 -22.30 2.11
C ILE A 63 6.35 -23.13 2.06
N ALA A 64 7.22 -22.98 3.05
CA ALA A 64 8.46 -23.74 3.10
C ALA A 64 8.20 -25.23 3.20
N LEU A 65 7.22 -25.65 3.98
CA LEU A 65 6.80 -27.04 4.11
C LEU A 65 6.26 -27.59 2.78
N ALA A 66 5.42 -26.82 2.09
CA ALA A 66 4.85 -27.19 0.79
C ALA A 66 5.96 -27.43 -0.24
N PHE A 67 6.91 -26.49 -0.41
CA PHE A 67 8.03 -26.64 -1.33
C PHE A 67 8.94 -27.81 -0.96
N TRP A 68 9.21 -28.01 0.32
CA TRP A 68 10.06 -29.08 0.80
C TRP A 68 9.43 -30.46 0.60
N LEU A 69 8.14 -30.63 0.90
CA LEU A 69 7.40 -31.88 0.67
C LEU A 69 7.30 -32.20 -0.83
N ALA A 70 6.99 -31.19 -1.66
CA ALA A 70 6.97 -31.38 -3.11
C ALA A 70 8.32 -31.83 -3.67
N ALA A 71 9.40 -31.26 -3.14
CA ALA A 71 10.76 -31.61 -3.57
C ALA A 71 11.25 -32.97 -3.04
N ARG A 72 10.69 -33.50 -1.95
CA ARG A 72 11.04 -34.85 -1.42
C ARG A 72 10.81 -35.96 -2.43
N ARG A 73 9.84 -35.79 -3.35
CA ARG A 73 9.56 -36.76 -4.42
C ARG A 73 10.71 -36.85 -5.44
N ASN A 74 11.57 -35.83 -5.50
CA ASN A 74 12.72 -35.81 -6.40
C ASN A 74 14.01 -36.05 -5.62
N GLN A 75 14.40 -37.32 -5.49
CA GLN A 75 15.57 -37.75 -4.73
C GLN A 75 16.91 -37.24 -5.30
N ALA A 76 16.98 -36.90 -6.59
CA ALA A 76 18.21 -36.47 -7.27
C ALA A 76 18.75 -35.10 -6.76
N ALA A 77 17.91 -34.29 -6.10
CA ALA A 77 18.35 -33.01 -5.57
C ALA A 77 17.44 -32.50 -4.42
N PRO A 78 17.65 -33.02 -3.20
CA PRO A 78 16.84 -32.68 -2.04
C PRO A 78 17.00 -31.20 -1.66
N LEU A 79 15.87 -30.53 -1.32
CA LEU A 79 15.89 -29.19 -0.75
C LEU A 79 16.15 -29.29 0.78
N ARG A 80 16.97 -28.38 1.29
CA ARG A 80 17.12 -28.19 2.74
C ARG A 80 16.04 -27.27 3.26
N PHE A 81 15.20 -27.74 4.18
CA PHE A 81 14.08 -26.99 4.74
C PHE A 81 14.48 -25.60 5.25
N SER A 82 15.60 -25.50 5.99
CA SER A 82 16.09 -24.22 6.52
C SER A 82 16.41 -23.18 5.45
N ARG A 83 16.92 -23.61 4.28
CA ARG A 83 17.20 -22.71 3.15
C ARG A 83 15.91 -22.24 2.47
N VAL A 84 14.93 -23.13 2.35
CA VAL A 84 13.61 -22.79 1.80
C VAL A 84 12.92 -21.81 2.73
N LEU A 85 12.90 -22.09 4.05
CA LEU A 85 12.31 -21.20 5.05
C LEU A 85 12.97 -19.81 5.04
N LEU A 86 14.30 -19.73 4.97
CA LEU A 86 15.01 -18.45 4.86
C LEU A 86 14.54 -17.63 3.65
N LEU A 87 14.38 -18.28 2.48
CA LEU A 87 13.91 -17.61 1.28
C LEU A 87 12.46 -17.14 1.42
N CYS A 88 11.60 -17.93 2.07
CA CYS A 88 10.22 -17.53 2.37
C CYS A 88 10.18 -16.30 3.30
N ILE A 89 10.98 -16.29 4.36
CA ILE A 89 11.09 -15.15 5.29
C ILE A 89 11.56 -13.89 4.55
N ILE A 90 12.56 -14.01 3.67
CA ILE A 90 13.07 -12.89 2.89
C ILE A 90 11.99 -12.39 1.90
N GLY A 91 11.27 -13.29 1.21
CA GLY A 91 10.23 -12.92 0.25
C GLY A 91 9.06 -12.20 0.90
N ILE A 92 8.49 -12.78 1.98
CA ILE A 92 7.40 -12.18 2.76
C ILE A 92 7.87 -10.89 3.43
N GLY A 93 9.05 -10.89 4.06
CA GLY A 93 9.60 -9.72 4.73
C GLY A 93 9.82 -8.53 3.78
N ALA A 94 10.32 -8.79 2.57
CA ALA A 94 10.48 -7.76 1.55
C ALA A 94 9.14 -7.20 1.06
N HIS A 95 8.11 -8.02 0.96
CA HIS A 95 6.75 -7.61 0.62
C HIS A 95 6.17 -6.71 1.72
N ILE A 96 6.12 -7.20 2.96
CA ILE A 96 5.59 -6.43 4.10
C ILE A 96 6.35 -5.10 4.30
N LEU A 97 7.67 -5.10 4.10
CA LEU A 97 8.47 -3.87 4.21
C LEU A 97 8.06 -2.82 3.17
N LEU A 98 7.75 -3.25 1.95
CA LEU A 98 7.25 -2.34 0.92
C LEU A 98 5.85 -1.83 1.26
N ASP A 99 4.96 -2.66 1.80
CA ASP A 99 3.62 -2.25 2.20
C ASP A 99 3.64 -1.26 3.37
N VAL A 100 4.53 -1.48 4.36
CA VAL A 100 4.77 -0.49 5.43
C VAL A 100 5.25 0.84 4.85
N ALA A 101 6.01 0.81 3.77
CA ALA A 101 6.47 2.03 3.12
C ALA A 101 5.38 2.77 2.34
N THR A 102 4.24 2.15 2.06
CA THR A 102 3.11 2.79 1.37
C THR A 102 2.22 3.59 2.32
N ALA A 103 1.30 4.37 1.74
CA ALA A 103 0.27 5.12 2.46
C ALA A 103 -0.85 4.21 3.01
N ASP A 104 -1.07 3.01 2.44
CA ASP A 104 -2.03 2.04 2.95
C ASP A 104 -1.62 1.49 4.31
N GLY A 105 -0.35 1.09 4.43
CA GLY A 105 0.20 0.51 5.64
C GLY A 105 -0.29 -0.91 5.92
N VAL A 106 0.12 -1.45 7.06
CA VAL A 106 -0.22 -2.82 7.50
C VAL A 106 -0.49 -2.89 9.00
N GLN A 107 -1.25 -3.89 9.45
CA GLN A 107 -1.52 -4.15 10.87
C GLN A 107 -0.50 -5.14 11.44
N LEU A 108 0.76 -4.74 11.60
CA LEU A 108 1.86 -5.63 12.05
C LEU A 108 1.57 -6.33 13.37
N LEU A 109 0.85 -5.69 14.31
CA LEU A 109 0.62 -6.21 15.66
C LEU A 109 -0.69 -7.00 15.81
N TRP A 110 -1.39 -7.26 14.70
CA TRP A 110 -2.57 -8.12 14.75
C TRP A 110 -2.19 -9.54 15.22
N PRO A 111 -2.98 -10.24 16.04
CA PRO A 111 -4.30 -9.89 16.60
C PRO A 111 -4.24 -9.10 17.92
N PHE A 112 -3.09 -8.77 18.45
CA PHE A 112 -2.93 -8.14 19.76
C PHE A 112 -3.36 -6.67 19.78
N ARG A 113 -3.10 -5.93 18.69
CA ARG A 113 -3.45 -4.51 18.53
C ARG A 113 -3.79 -4.24 17.06
N ALA A 114 -4.96 -3.66 16.84
CA ALA A 114 -5.39 -3.18 15.52
C ALA A 114 -4.81 -1.80 15.20
N ARG A 115 -3.47 -1.69 15.22
CA ARG A 115 -2.76 -0.45 14.86
C ARG A 115 -2.15 -0.59 13.47
N TRP A 116 -2.41 0.41 12.63
CA TRP A 116 -1.81 0.55 11.31
C TRP A 116 -0.41 1.13 11.41
N PHE A 117 0.51 0.57 10.65
CA PHE A 117 1.89 1.04 10.50
C PHE A 117 2.09 1.39 9.04
N SER A 118 2.36 2.65 8.78
CA SER A 118 2.66 3.19 7.46
C SER A 118 3.74 4.24 7.57
N TRP A 119 4.60 4.33 6.56
CA TRP A 119 5.62 5.36 6.48
C TRP A 119 5.26 6.46 5.50
N ASP A 120 4.24 6.25 4.68
CA ASP A 120 3.73 7.22 3.70
C ASP A 120 4.78 7.67 2.66
N LEU A 121 5.74 6.80 2.31
CA LEU A 121 6.85 7.12 1.43
C LEU A 121 6.61 6.77 -0.03
N LEU A 122 5.81 5.74 -0.28
CA LEU A 122 5.57 5.15 -1.59
C LEU A 122 4.07 5.16 -1.93
N SER A 123 3.75 5.28 -3.21
CA SER A 123 2.42 4.93 -3.71
C SER A 123 2.24 3.40 -3.70
N GLY A 124 0.99 2.90 -3.72
CA GLY A 124 0.72 1.45 -3.67
C GLY A 124 1.47 0.67 -4.75
N VAL A 125 1.43 1.15 -6.00
CA VAL A 125 2.29 0.69 -7.09
C VAL A 125 3.20 1.83 -7.51
N ASP A 126 4.44 1.81 -7.05
CA ASP A 126 5.41 2.87 -7.32
C ASP A 126 6.11 2.63 -8.69
N PRO A 127 5.86 3.49 -9.71
CA PRO A 127 6.39 3.30 -11.06
C PRO A 127 7.91 3.48 -11.12
N TRP A 128 8.49 4.27 -10.22
CA TRP A 128 9.93 4.53 -10.19
C TRP A 128 10.70 3.31 -9.68
N ILE A 129 10.18 2.62 -8.66
CA ILE A 129 10.73 1.34 -8.19
C ILE A 129 10.65 0.30 -9.31
N LEU A 130 9.51 0.23 -10.02
CA LEU A 130 9.36 -0.69 -11.14
C LEU A 130 10.35 -0.39 -12.26
N ALA A 131 10.53 0.89 -12.62
CA ALA A 131 11.47 1.31 -13.65
C ALA A 131 12.94 0.97 -13.28
N VAL A 132 13.34 1.25 -12.04
CA VAL A 132 14.69 0.93 -11.54
C VAL A 132 14.95 -0.58 -11.55
N LEU A 133 13.99 -1.38 -11.06
CA LEU A 133 14.11 -2.84 -11.06
C LEU A 133 14.14 -3.39 -12.50
N ALA A 134 13.29 -2.88 -13.39
CA ALA A 134 13.27 -3.27 -14.79
C ALA A 134 14.61 -2.94 -15.47
N ALA A 135 15.11 -1.72 -15.30
CA ALA A 135 16.41 -1.30 -15.85
C ALA A 135 17.55 -2.19 -15.34
N GLY A 136 17.64 -2.41 -14.03
CA GLY A 136 18.70 -3.24 -13.43
C GLY A 136 18.66 -4.72 -13.83
N LEU A 137 17.50 -5.22 -14.25
CA LEU A 137 17.33 -6.60 -14.71
C LEU A 137 17.47 -6.74 -16.23
N LEU A 138 16.96 -5.80 -17.02
CA LEU A 138 16.88 -5.88 -18.47
C LEU A 138 18.13 -5.34 -19.14
N LEU A 139 18.71 -4.19 -18.71
CA LEU A 139 19.89 -3.63 -19.34
C LEU A 139 21.09 -4.59 -19.33
N PRO A 140 21.45 -5.24 -18.20
CA PRO A 140 22.52 -6.23 -18.24
C PRO A 140 22.20 -7.44 -19.12
N ALA A 141 20.93 -7.83 -19.25
CA ALA A 141 20.52 -8.92 -20.12
C ALA A 141 20.67 -8.54 -21.60
N LEU A 142 20.27 -7.32 -21.98
CA LEU A 142 20.43 -6.79 -23.34
C LEU A 142 21.92 -6.67 -23.73
N PHE A 143 22.75 -6.06 -22.86
CA PHE A 143 24.18 -5.97 -23.11
C PHE A 143 24.85 -7.34 -23.21
N HIS A 144 24.32 -8.34 -22.50
CA HIS A 144 24.83 -9.70 -22.59
C HIS A 144 24.51 -10.37 -23.93
N LEU A 145 23.29 -10.17 -24.46
CA LEU A 145 22.90 -10.67 -25.79
C LEU A 145 23.84 -10.14 -26.87
N VAL A 146 24.12 -8.84 -26.84
CA VAL A 146 25.06 -8.22 -27.79
C VAL A 146 26.49 -8.77 -27.60
N SER A 147 26.91 -9.05 -26.35
CA SER A 147 28.24 -9.58 -26.07
C SER A 147 28.41 -11.06 -26.42
N GLU A 148 27.34 -11.86 -26.40
CA GLU A 148 27.38 -13.27 -26.83
C GLU A 148 27.63 -13.41 -28.33
N GLU A 149 27.12 -12.47 -29.15
CA GLU A 149 27.44 -12.39 -30.59
C GLU A 149 28.93 -12.16 -30.84
N ILE A 150 29.67 -11.54 -29.90
CA ILE A 150 31.11 -11.24 -29.97
C ILE A 150 31.96 -12.36 -29.33
N GLY A 151 31.36 -13.50 -28.91
CA GLY A 151 32.07 -14.72 -28.45
C GLY A 151 32.43 -14.79 -26.97
N SER A 152 31.84 -13.97 -26.11
CA SER A 152 32.12 -13.97 -24.66
C SER A 152 31.36 -15.10 -23.93
N LYS A 153 32.10 -16.01 -23.24
CA LYS A 153 31.50 -17.12 -22.48
C LYS A 153 30.93 -16.68 -21.14
N LYS A 154 29.65 -17.01 -20.90
CA LYS A 154 28.90 -16.75 -19.64
C LYS A 154 29.51 -17.50 -18.45
N LYS A 155 29.96 -16.79 -17.43
CA LYS A 155 30.29 -17.37 -16.11
C LYS A 155 28.99 -17.62 -15.33
N ARG A 156 28.46 -18.86 -15.39
CA ARG A 156 27.28 -19.27 -14.60
C ARG A 156 27.52 -19.07 -13.10
N GLY A 157 26.52 -18.53 -12.39
CA GLY A 157 26.49 -18.53 -10.92
C GLY A 157 26.99 -17.26 -10.22
N ARG A 158 27.47 -16.23 -10.91
CA ARG A 158 27.80 -14.94 -10.28
C ARG A 158 26.53 -14.09 -10.07
N PRO A 159 26.44 -13.35 -8.93
CA PRO A 159 25.40 -12.36 -8.75
C PRO A 159 25.39 -11.34 -9.88
N SER A 160 24.21 -10.89 -10.28
CA SER A 160 24.04 -9.82 -11.26
C SER A 160 24.39 -8.47 -10.61
N LYS A 161 25.42 -7.81 -11.08
CA LYS A 161 25.76 -6.45 -10.62
C LYS A 161 24.60 -5.46 -10.84
N GLY A 162 23.85 -5.61 -11.95
CA GLY A 162 22.69 -4.78 -12.25
C GLY A 162 21.55 -5.00 -11.26
N ALA A 163 21.29 -6.25 -10.85
CA ALA A 163 20.29 -6.52 -9.83
C ALA A 163 20.68 -5.95 -8.45
N ILE A 164 21.96 -6.08 -8.07
CA ILE A 164 22.46 -5.47 -6.82
C ILE A 164 22.37 -3.94 -6.90
N ALA A 165 22.82 -3.33 -7.99
CA ALA A 165 22.72 -1.89 -8.18
C ALA A 165 21.28 -1.40 -8.11
N ALA A 166 20.33 -2.09 -8.75
CA ALA A 166 18.91 -1.75 -8.68
C ALA A 166 18.37 -1.79 -7.25
N LEU A 167 18.71 -2.85 -6.46
CA LEU A 167 18.28 -2.93 -5.07
C LEU A 167 18.88 -1.81 -4.20
N VAL A 168 20.14 -1.44 -4.44
CA VAL A 168 20.78 -0.31 -3.76
C VAL A 168 20.10 1.00 -4.13
N VAL A 169 19.81 1.22 -5.42
CA VAL A 169 19.10 2.43 -5.88
C VAL A 169 17.70 2.49 -5.28
N VAL A 170 16.96 1.38 -5.20
CA VAL A 170 15.65 1.33 -4.52
C VAL A 170 15.78 1.70 -3.05
N ALA A 171 16.78 1.19 -2.34
CA ALA A 171 16.99 1.53 -0.93
C ALA A 171 17.33 3.03 -0.75
N LEU A 172 18.19 3.58 -1.60
CA LEU A 172 18.51 5.01 -1.60
C LEU A 172 17.29 5.88 -1.96
N TYR A 173 16.48 5.43 -2.90
CA TYR A 173 15.22 6.09 -3.27
C TYR A 173 14.27 6.17 -2.07
N ILE A 174 14.04 5.06 -1.36
CA ILE A 174 13.18 5.03 -0.16
C ILE A 174 13.74 5.96 0.93
N ALA A 175 15.06 5.98 1.13
CA ALA A 175 15.70 6.88 2.08
C ALA A 175 15.50 8.37 1.70
N ALA A 176 15.67 8.71 0.42
CA ALA A 176 15.42 10.07 -0.07
C ALA A 176 13.94 10.47 0.10
N ARG A 177 13.01 9.55 -0.18
CA ARG A 177 11.57 9.77 0.05
C ARG A 177 11.27 10.03 1.54
N ALA A 178 11.97 9.39 2.47
CA ALA A 178 11.78 9.62 3.91
C ALA A 178 12.17 11.05 4.32
N GLU A 179 13.28 11.57 3.81
CA GLU A 179 13.70 12.96 4.03
C GLU A 179 12.70 13.96 3.43
N MET A 180 12.26 13.70 2.20
CA MET A 180 11.27 14.54 1.52
C MET A 180 9.92 14.54 2.24
N HIS A 181 9.47 13.37 2.72
CA HIS A 181 8.25 13.24 3.53
C HIS A 181 8.33 14.10 4.79
N GLY A 182 9.44 14.01 5.53
CA GLY A 182 9.67 14.84 6.73
C GLY A 182 9.58 16.34 6.41
N THR A 183 10.20 16.78 5.31
CA THR A 183 10.13 18.17 4.84
C THR A 183 8.70 18.58 4.48
N ALA A 184 7.96 17.73 3.74
CA ALA A 184 6.59 17.99 3.37
C ALA A 184 5.69 18.20 4.59
N VAL A 185 5.77 17.29 5.58
CA VAL A 185 4.99 17.40 6.82
C VAL A 185 5.33 18.66 7.62
N GLN A 186 6.60 19.01 7.71
CA GLN A 186 7.03 20.25 8.39
C GLN A 186 6.50 21.48 7.66
N THR A 187 6.56 21.52 6.32
CA THR A 187 5.99 22.62 5.53
C THR A 187 4.49 22.78 5.78
N LEU A 188 3.76 21.68 5.83
CA LEU A 188 2.31 21.68 6.11
C LEU A 188 1.98 22.22 7.50
N LEU A 189 2.72 21.82 8.52
CA LEU A 189 2.47 22.24 9.90
C LEU A 189 2.91 23.67 10.20
N ALA A 190 3.74 24.27 9.34
CA ALA A 190 4.25 25.64 9.54
C ALA A 190 3.29 26.74 9.05
N GLN A 191 2.14 26.40 8.46
CA GLN A 191 1.22 27.35 7.84
C GLN A 191 -0.18 27.23 8.44
N ASP A 192 -0.93 28.33 8.38
CA ASP A 192 -2.38 28.35 8.61
C ASP A 192 -3.12 28.24 7.26
N TYR A 193 -4.28 27.60 7.28
CA TYR A 193 -5.11 27.33 6.11
C TYR A 193 -6.46 27.99 6.28
N HIS A 194 -6.74 29.04 5.47
CA HIS A 194 -7.95 29.84 5.57
C HIS A 194 -8.23 30.35 7.00
N GLY A 195 -7.16 30.68 7.74
CA GLY A 195 -7.22 31.14 9.14
C GLY A 195 -7.41 30.03 10.19
N ALA A 196 -7.32 28.76 9.79
CA ALA A 196 -7.36 27.62 10.70
C ALA A 196 -5.98 26.97 10.83
N THR A 197 -5.53 26.73 12.08
CA THR A 197 -4.30 26.01 12.36
C THR A 197 -4.54 24.49 12.27
N PRO A 198 -3.67 23.72 11.58
CA PRO A 198 -3.81 22.29 11.48
C PRO A 198 -3.59 21.59 12.84
N LEU A 199 -4.46 20.64 13.17
CA LEU A 199 -4.34 19.78 14.34
C LEU A 199 -3.48 18.54 14.03
N VAL A 200 -3.65 18.00 12.81
CA VAL A 200 -2.91 16.85 12.31
C VAL A 200 -2.61 17.11 10.82
N ALA A 201 -1.42 16.76 10.38
CA ALA A 201 -1.03 16.79 8.97
C ALA A 201 -0.48 15.44 8.53
N GLY A 202 -0.75 15.09 7.29
CA GLY A 202 -0.15 13.96 6.58
C GLY A 202 0.31 14.39 5.20
N ALA A 203 1.43 13.86 4.74
CA ALA A 203 1.92 14.05 3.39
C ALA A 203 2.01 12.69 2.69
N PHE A 204 1.33 12.55 1.56
CA PHE A 204 1.21 11.29 0.82
C PHE A 204 1.86 11.44 -0.55
N PRO A 205 2.60 10.42 -1.02
CA PRO A 205 3.31 10.52 -2.28
C PRO A 205 2.35 10.62 -3.47
N ASP A 206 2.65 11.53 -4.39
CA ASP A 206 2.06 11.48 -5.73
C ASP A 206 2.71 10.34 -6.53
N SER A 207 1.89 9.55 -7.25
CA SER A 207 2.38 8.39 -8.01
C SER A 207 3.12 8.78 -9.29
N ALA A 208 2.80 9.92 -9.88
CA ALA A 208 3.37 10.39 -11.13
C ALA A 208 4.63 11.26 -10.92
N SER A 209 4.74 11.92 -9.76
CA SER A 209 5.83 12.86 -9.48
C SER A 209 6.75 12.39 -8.35
N LEU A 210 8.06 12.56 -8.55
CA LEU A 210 9.06 12.33 -7.51
C LEU A 210 9.02 13.40 -6.40
N PHE A 211 8.62 14.62 -6.74
CA PHE A 211 8.79 15.82 -5.93
C PHE A 211 7.47 16.39 -5.40
N LEU A 212 6.33 15.85 -5.84
CA LEU A 212 5.02 16.32 -5.42
C LEU A 212 4.44 15.38 -4.37
N TRP A 213 3.84 16.01 -3.34
CA TRP A 213 3.16 15.31 -2.26
C TRP A 213 1.75 15.84 -2.13
N ARG A 214 0.82 14.96 -1.82
CA ARG A 214 -0.54 15.31 -1.43
C ARG A 214 -0.55 15.59 0.06
N GLY A 215 -0.63 16.85 0.46
CA GLY A 215 -0.84 17.27 1.84
C GLY A 215 -2.30 17.13 2.23
N VAL A 216 -2.58 16.52 3.36
CA VAL A 216 -3.92 16.46 3.96
C VAL A 216 -3.82 16.92 5.40
N LEU A 217 -4.63 17.91 5.76
CA LEU A 217 -4.59 18.52 7.07
C LEU A 217 -5.97 18.46 7.72
N ASP A 218 -6.00 18.00 8.95
CA ASP A 218 -7.20 18.03 9.78
C ASP A 218 -7.19 19.28 10.64
N THR A 219 -8.21 20.11 10.48
CA THR A 219 -8.49 21.27 11.35
C THR A 219 -9.71 20.98 12.22
N LYS A 220 -10.13 21.94 13.04
CA LYS A 220 -11.30 21.75 13.88
C LYS A 220 -12.59 21.46 13.07
N ASN A 221 -12.79 22.17 11.97
CA ASN A 221 -14.06 22.15 11.21
C ASN A 221 -13.91 21.68 9.76
N THR A 222 -12.67 21.63 9.25
CA THR A 222 -12.39 21.31 7.85
C THR A 222 -11.28 20.25 7.74
N ILE A 223 -11.21 19.63 6.59
CA ILE A 223 -10.03 18.91 6.12
C ILE A 223 -9.54 19.63 4.87
N GLU A 224 -8.30 20.09 4.92
CA GLU A 224 -7.66 20.79 3.80
C GLU A 224 -6.81 19.81 2.99
N VAL A 225 -6.90 19.91 1.67
CA VAL A 225 -6.07 19.12 0.75
C VAL A 225 -5.27 20.07 -0.12
N VAL A 226 -3.95 19.91 -0.13
CA VAL A 226 -3.05 20.83 -0.85
C VAL A 226 -1.89 20.06 -1.49
N SER A 227 -1.40 20.53 -2.61
CA SER A 227 -0.18 20.00 -3.24
C SER A 227 1.05 20.61 -2.58
N VAL A 228 2.00 19.74 -2.17
CA VAL A 228 3.23 20.14 -1.50
C VAL A 228 4.43 19.77 -2.38
N PRO A 229 5.04 20.72 -3.08
CA PRO A 229 6.28 20.48 -3.81
C PRO A 229 7.44 20.40 -2.80
N VAL A 230 8.28 19.36 -2.93
CA VAL A 230 9.49 19.18 -2.10
C VAL A 230 10.68 18.99 -3.03
N GLY A 231 11.49 20.02 -3.13
CA GLY A 231 12.56 20.06 -4.13
C GLY A 231 12.06 20.54 -5.50
N GLY A 232 12.88 21.25 -6.24
CA GLY A 232 12.48 21.86 -7.52
C GLY A 232 12.24 23.36 -7.40
N SER A 233 11.64 23.95 -8.45
CA SER A 233 11.38 25.39 -8.57
C SER A 233 10.02 25.84 -8.03
N ASP A 234 9.13 24.90 -7.75
CA ASP A 234 7.76 25.19 -7.37
C ASP A 234 7.69 25.65 -5.90
N VAL A 235 6.94 26.71 -5.66
CA VAL A 235 6.77 27.30 -4.35
C VAL A 235 5.47 26.75 -3.74
N PHE A 236 5.53 26.33 -2.47
CA PHE A 236 4.35 25.92 -1.74
C PHE A 236 3.41 27.10 -1.49
N ASP A 237 2.14 26.93 -1.80
CA ASP A 237 1.07 27.92 -1.54
C ASP A 237 -0.06 27.29 -0.71
N ALA A 238 -0.13 27.68 0.56
CA ALA A 238 -1.17 27.22 1.48
C ALA A 238 -2.58 27.66 1.06
N ASN A 239 -2.70 28.81 0.34
CA ASN A 239 -3.99 29.32 -0.11
C ASN A 239 -4.56 28.53 -1.30
N SER A 240 -3.77 27.69 -1.94
CA SER A 240 -4.24 26.78 -2.99
C SER A 240 -4.93 25.53 -2.44
N SER A 241 -5.10 25.41 -1.11
CA SER A 241 -5.76 24.27 -0.49
C SER A 241 -7.24 24.18 -0.87
N LEU A 242 -7.68 22.93 -1.11
CA LEU A 242 -9.08 22.60 -1.30
C LEU A 242 -9.70 22.26 0.06
N THR A 243 -10.70 23.06 0.44
CA THR A 243 -11.38 22.91 1.74
C THR A 243 -12.54 21.93 1.64
N HIS A 244 -12.50 20.91 2.50
CA HIS A 244 -13.59 19.98 2.73
C HIS A 244 -14.19 20.23 4.12
N TYR A 245 -15.44 20.65 4.17
CA TYR A 245 -16.13 20.90 5.44
C TYR A 245 -16.54 19.59 6.08
N LYS A 246 -16.20 19.42 7.37
CA LYS A 246 -16.71 18.29 8.15
C LYS A 246 -18.21 18.44 8.34
N PRO A 247 -19.01 17.38 8.12
CA PRO A 247 -20.44 17.48 8.31
C PRO A 247 -20.78 17.83 9.76
N GLY A 248 -21.78 18.71 9.93
CA GLY A 248 -22.34 18.98 11.25
C GLY A 248 -22.96 17.73 11.88
N SER A 249 -23.17 17.75 13.18
CA SER A 249 -23.90 16.67 13.88
C SER A 249 -25.31 16.56 13.30
N SER A 250 -25.69 15.33 12.89
CA SER A 250 -27.05 15.01 12.46
C SER A 250 -27.42 13.60 12.95
N PRO A 251 -28.69 13.33 13.21
CA PRO A 251 -29.11 11.98 13.63
C PRO A 251 -28.73 10.88 12.62
N ALA A 252 -28.72 11.21 11.32
CA ALA A 252 -28.30 10.28 10.27
C ALA A 252 -26.79 9.94 10.35
N ILE A 253 -25.92 10.93 10.55
CA ILE A 253 -24.48 10.73 10.71
C ILE A 253 -24.18 9.95 11.99
N ASP A 254 -24.85 10.30 13.08
CA ASP A 254 -24.65 9.61 14.37
C ASP A 254 -25.10 8.15 14.29
N ALA A 255 -26.21 7.88 13.58
CA ALA A 255 -26.67 6.51 13.32
C ALA A 255 -25.68 5.75 12.42
N ALA A 256 -25.19 6.39 11.35
CA ALA A 256 -24.22 5.78 10.44
C ALA A 256 -22.89 5.42 11.13
N ARG A 257 -22.41 6.25 12.06
CA ARG A 257 -21.19 5.99 12.85
C ARG A 257 -21.28 4.69 13.67
N ASN A 258 -22.49 4.27 14.06
CA ASN A 258 -22.70 3.03 14.78
C ASN A 258 -22.79 1.80 13.87
N ALA A 259 -22.83 1.98 12.55
CA ALA A 259 -22.81 0.87 11.60
C ALA A 259 -21.47 0.12 11.67
N PRO A 260 -21.46 -1.23 11.66
CA PRO A 260 -20.22 -2.01 11.73
C PRO A 260 -19.20 -1.63 10.66
N LEU A 261 -19.65 -1.38 9.42
CA LEU A 261 -18.75 -0.97 8.34
C LEU A 261 -18.13 0.39 8.59
N ALA A 262 -18.88 1.35 9.13
CA ALA A 262 -18.35 2.68 9.45
C ALA A 262 -17.27 2.60 10.53
N GLN A 263 -17.46 1.76 11.54
CA GLN A 263 -16.47 1.54 12.60
C GLN A 263 -15.17 0.95 12.05
N GLU A 264 -15.25 -0.05 11.17
CA GLU A 264 -14.07 -0.62 10.53
C GLU A 264 -13.40 0.39 9.58
N PHE A 265 -14.19 1.16 8.83
CA PHE A 265 -13.67 2.18 7.93
C PHE A 265 -12.89 3.27 8.69
N VAL A 266 -13.43 3.78 9.81
CA VAL A 266 -12.76 4.81 10.62
C VAL A 266 -11.47 4.27 11.30
N ARG A 267 -11.38 2.98 11.56
CA ARG A 267 -10.11 2.36 12.01
C ARG A 267 -9.04 2.35 10.94
N TYR A 268 -9.44 2.19 9.69
CA TYR A 268 -8.55 2.19 8.52
C TYR A 268 -8.19 3.61 8.08
N ALA A 269 -9.21 4.48 7.96
CA ALA A 269 -9.06 5.82 7.43
C ALA A 269 -8.33 6.75 8.43
N ARG A 270 -7.37 7.52 7.92
CA ARG A 270 -6.64 8.52 8.74
C ARG A 270 -7.22 9.92 8.62
N PHE A 271 -7.81 10.23 7.45
CA PHE A 271 -8.50 11.50 7.18
C PHE A 271 -9.92 11.22 6.65
N PRO A 272 -10.78 10.61 7.49
CA PRO A 272 -12.13 10.25 7.07
C PRO A 272 -13.00 11.49 6.90
N LEU A 273 -13.65 11.60 5.74
CA LEU A 273 -14.71 12.57 5.47
C LEU A 273 -16.02 11.82 5.26
N ALA A 274 -17.08 12.31 5.88
CA ALA A 274 -18.44 11.80 5.68
C ALA A 274 -19.25 12.80 4.85
N ASP A 275 -19.93 12.30 3.82
CA ASP A 275 -20.93 13.05 3.07
C ASP A 275 -22.31 12.47 3.34
N LEU A 276 -23.30 13.32 3.53
CA LEU A 276 -24.69 12.97 3.78
C LEU A 276 -25.55 13.39 2.60
N GLU A 277 -26.27 12.43 2.02
CA GLU A 277 -27.25 12.63 0.97
C GLU A 277 -28.63 12.18 1.45
N ASN A 278 -29.66 13.01 1.21
CA ASN A 278 -31.05 12.63 1.41
C ASN A 278 -31.54 11.81 0.21
N THR A 279 -32.07 10.64 0.45
CA THR A 279 -32.67 9.77 -0.57
C THR A 279 -34.20 9.75 -0.45
N ALA A 280 -34.90 9.22 -1.44
CA ALA A 280 -36.37 9.12 -1.38
C ALA A 280 -36.88 8.33 -0.17
N ASP A 281 -36.11 7.32 0.28
CA ASP A 281 -36.49 6.36 1.32
C ASP A 281 -35.72 6.54 2.64
N GLY A 282 -34.88 7.58 2.75
CA GLY A 282 -34.05 7.79 3.94
C GLY A 282 -32.78 8.58 3.67
N TYR A 283 -31.63 8.03 4.07
CA TYR A 283 -30.35 8.73 4.02
C TYR A 283 -29.25 7.81 3.50
N ARG A 284 -28.31 8.39 2.76
CA ARG A 284 -27.06 7.74 2.37
C ARG A 284 -25.89 8.51 2.98
N VAL A 285 -25.06 7.82 3.75
CA VAL A 285 -23.80 8.36 4.29
C VAL A 285 -22.66 7.68 3.59
N THR A 286 -21.81 8.48 2.95
CA THR A 286 -20.62 8.04 2.22
C THR A 286 -19.38 8.44 3.00
N LEU A 287 -18.54 7.47 3.34
CA LEU A 287 -17.26 7.71 4.02
C LEU A 287 -16.12 7.55 3.02
N ARG A 288 -15.26 8.56 2.94
CA ARG A 288 -14.07 8.60 2.08
C ARG A 288 -12.83 8.92 2.91
N ASP A 289 -11.67 8.42 2.49
CA ASP A 289 -10.40 8.81 3.09
C ASP A 289 -9.66 9.78 2.16
N LEU A 290 -9.42 10.99 2.61
CA LEU A 290 -8.80 12.04 1.80
C LEU A 290 -7.28 11.86 1.61
N ARG A 291 -6.67 10.84 2.20
CA ARG A 291 -5.30 10.43 1.85
C ARG A 291 -5.15 10.15 0.35
N PHE A 292 -6.18 9.56 -0.24
CA PHE A 292 -6.19 9.14 -1.63
C PHE A 292 -6.87 10.17 -2.52
N PRO A 293 -6.45 10.32 -3.79
CA PRO A 293 -7.17 11.14 -4.76
C PRO A 293 -8.63 10.69 -4.86
N GLN A 294 -9.54 11.64 -5.05
CA GLN A 294 -10.97 11.35 -5.11
C GLN A 294 -11.48 11.21 -6.56
N ASP A 295 -10.54 11.19 -7.52
CA ASP A 295 -10.85 11.07 -8.94
C ASP A 295 -11.23 9.63 -9.30
N ALA A 296 -12.14 9.47 -10.26
CA ALA A 296 -12.64 8.18 -10.72
C ALA A 296 -11.55 7.25 -11.30
N ASP A 297 -10.44 7.84 -11.73
CA ASP A 297 -9.31 7.10 -12.32
C ASP A 297 -8.40 6.42 -11.28
N THR A 298 -8.68 6.58 -9.98
CA THR A 298 -7.90 5.94 -8.90
C THR A 298 -8.62 4.67 -8.44
N PRO A 299 -8.29 3.49 -8.97
CA PRO A 299 -9.04 2.25 -8.76
C PRO A 299 -9.03 1.76 -7.30
N ASP A 300 -8.07 2.19 -6.49
CA ASP A 300 -7.87 1.71 -5.12
C ASP A 300 -8.53 2.59 -4.04
N ASN A 301 -9.26 3.65 -4.44
CA ASN A 301 -9.95 4.50 -3.48
C ASN A 301 -11.21 3.81 -2.95
N LEU A 302 -11.08 3.29 -1.74
CA LEU A 302 -12.16 2.59 -1.03
C LEU A 302 -13.14 3.59 -0.42
N ILE A 303 -14.40 3.42 -0.75
CA ILE A 303 -15.52 4.21 -0.25
C ILE A 303 -16.46 3.29 0.53
N ALA A 304 -16.81 3.66 1.77
CA ALA A 304 -17.84 2.94 2.51
C ALA A 304 -19.18 3.69 2.38
N VAL A 305 -20.21 2.95 1.97
CA VAL A 305 -21.57 3.48 1.81
C VAL A 305 -22.46 2.85 2.86
N ILE A 306 -23.15 3.67 3.64
CA ILE A 306 -24.12 3.28 4.66
C ILE A 306 -25.48 3.86 4.27
N GLU A 307 -26.46 3.02 4.05
CA GLU A 307 -27.83 3.39 3.76
C GLU A 307 -28.70 3.24 5.01
N LEU A 308 -29.45 4.29 5.35
CA LEU A 308 -30.34 4.35 6.48
C LEU A 308 -31.78 4.59 6.00
N ASN A 309 -32.74 3.99 6.68
CA ASN A 309 -34.15 4.32 6.52
C ASN A 309 -34.47 5.73 7.07
N ALA A 310 -35.66 6.25 6.80
CA ALA A 310 -36.12 7.53 7.31
C ALA A 310 -36.12 7.64 8.86
N ASN A 311 -36.20 6.51 9.56
CA ASN A 311 -36.10 6.42 11.03
C ASN A 311 -34.68 6.16 11.53
N PHE A 312 -33.65 6.40 10.70
CA PHE A 312 -32.23 6.23 11.00
C PHE A 312 -31.79 4.79 11.32
N THR A 313 -32.58 3.78 10.98
CA THR A 313 -32.14 2.37 11.10
C THR A 313 -31.30 1.96 9.90
N LEU A 314 -30.29 1.13 10.14
CA LEU A 314 -29.44 0.59 9.09
C LEU A 314 -30.26 -0.25 8.11
N ARG A 315 -30.22 0.14 6.82
CA ARG A 315 -30.88 -0.60 5.72
C ARG A 315 -29.87 -1.48 4.97
N ALA A 316 -28.74 -0.90 4.58
CA ALA A 316 -27.69 -1.59 3.87
C ALA A 316 -26.33 -0.93 4.16
N GLN A 317 -25.23 -1.68 3.97
CA GLN A 317 -23.89 -1.16 4.01
C GLN A 317 -23.01 -1.93 3.04
N GLY A 318 -22.04 -1.26 2.43
CA GLY A 318 -21.15 -1.87 1.47
C GLY A 318 -19.94 -1.01 1.14
N ILE A 319 -18.92 -1.61 0.56
CA ILE A 319 -17.79 -0.89 -0.02
C ILE A 319 -18.00 -0.73 -1.52
N GLN A 320 -17.51 0.39 -2.04
CA GLN A 320 -17.42 0.68 -3.46
C GLN A 320 -16.02 1.18 -3.76
N PHE A 321 -15.55 0.96 -4.98
CA PHE A 321 -14.35 1.59 -5.48
C PHE A 321 -14.76 2.82 -6.32
N ALA A 322 -13.94 3.87 -6.31
CA ALA A 322 -14.30 5.15 -6.95
C ALA A 322 -14.68 5.00 -8.43
N SER A 323 -14.03 4.08 -9.14
CA SER A 323 -14.33 3.75 -10.54
C SER A 323 -15.74 3.18 -10.80
N GLU A 324 -16.39 2.62 -9.79
CA GLU A 324 -17.75 2.05 -9.92
C GLU A 324 -18.87 3.10 -9.72
N GLN A 325 -18.56 4.21 -9.07
CA GLN A 325 -19.55 5.26 -8.77
C GLN A 325 -19.98 6.02 -10.03
N GLU A 326 -19.07 6.29 -10.95
CA GLU A 326 -19.38 6.99 -12.21
C GLU A 326 -20.19 6.14 -13.20
N SER A 327 -20.02 4.82 -13.19
CA SER A 327 -20.78 3.91 -14.06
C SER A 327 -22.26 3.81 -13.68
N ARG A 328 -22.63 4.16 -12.44
CA ARG A 328 -24.02 4.13 -11.94
C ARG A 328 -24.72 5.50 -12.02
N SER A 329 -23.96 6.58 -12.22
CA SER A 329 -24.48 7.96 -12.36
C SER A 329 -24.69 8.38 -13.81
N ARG A 330 -24.26 7.56 -14.77
CA ARG A 330 -24.54 7.69 -16.21
C ARG A 330 -25.66 6.73 -16.62
#